data_dc67ca29a8d2ed82192b0783bfc6cf8d
#
_entry.id   dc67ca29a8d2ed82192b0783bfc6cf8d
#
_cell.length_a   1.000
_cell.length_b   1.000
_cell.length_c   1.000
_cell.angle_alpha   90.00
_cell.angle_beta   90.00
_cell.angle_gamma   90.00
#
_symmetry.space_group_name_H-M   'P 1'
#
loop_
_entity.id
_entity.type
_entity.pdbx_description
1 polymer ?
#
loop_
_entity_poly.entity_id
_entity_poly.type
_entity_poly.pdbx_seq_one_letter_code
_entity_poly.pdbx_strand_id
1 'polypeptide(L)'
;MKKLICHCGEIEAEINISDNLEKVLKCNCSICKRKGAIMSMVKNEDFKIVKGEDKLKLYQFHSKIAKHYFCSNCGIYTHHNPRANPAMTGFNLGCIDEINTFELENVAVNDGQNHPLDNK
;
A
#
# COMPACT_ATOMS: atom_id res chain seq x y z
N MET A 1 -9.37 1.52 -14.69
CA MET A 1 -9.74 1.24 -13.28
C MET A 1 -9.26 -0.17 -12.91
N LYS A 2 -8.53 -0.29 -11.83
CA LYS A 2 -8.04 -1.59 -11.36
C LYS A 2 -8.67 -1.94 -10.04
N LYS A 3 -8.80 -3.24 -9.76
CA LYS A 3 -9.37 -3.75 -8.53
C LYS A 3 -8.27 -4.33 -7.64
N LEU A 4 -8.26 -3.92 -6.38
CA LEU A 4 -7.42 -4.48 -5.33
C LEU A 4 -8.28 -5.37 -4.45
N ILE A 5 -7.83 -6.59 -4.18
CA ILE A 5 -8.54 -7.55 -3.33
C ILE A 5 -7.54 -8.16 -2.35
N CYS A 6 -7.88 -8.22 -1.07
CA CYS A 6 -7.08 -8.94 -0.09
C CYS A 6 -7.19 -10.45 -0.30
N HIS A 7 -6.36 -11.23 0.37
CA HIS A 7 -6.32 -12.67 0.13
C HIS A 7 -7.65 -13.38 0.40
N CYS A 8 -8.34 -13.01 1.47
CA CYS A 8 -9.62 -13.67 1.83
C CYS A 8 -10.81 -13.11 1.06
N GLY A 9 -10.64 -12.02 0.31
CA GLY A 9 -11.72 -11.39 -0.47
C GLY A 9 -12.65 -10.46 0.31
N GLU A 10 -12.44 -10.27 1.62
CA GLU A 10 -13.30 -9.40 2.43
C GLU A 10 -13.13 -7.92 2.09
N ILE A 11 -11.95 -7.52 1.61
CA ILE A 11 -11.64 -6.14 1.28
C ILE A 11 -11.48 -6.00 -0.23
N GLU A 12 -12.20 -5.07 -0.83
CA GLU A 12 -12.02 -4.67 -2.22
C GLU A 12 -11.89 -3.16 -2.33
N ALA A 13 -11.00 -2.72 -3.20
CA ALA A 13 -10.85 -1.31 -3.54
C ALA A 13 -10.81 -1.15 -5.06
N GLU A 14 -11.25 0.01 -5.52
CA GLU A 14 -11.10 0.44 -6.90
C GLU A 14 -10.05 1.53 -6.96
N ILE A 15 -9.14 1.42 -7.93
CA ILE A 15 -8.03 2.33 -8.09
C ILE A 15 -8.08 2.92 -9.50
N ASN A 16 -8.13 4.24 -9.58
CA ASN A 16 -8.14 4.94 -10.85
C ASN A 16 -6.71 5.15 -11.33
N ILE A 17 -6.17 4.14 -12.02
CA ILE A 17 -4.83 4.19 -12.62
C ILE A 17 -4.89 3.70 -14.05
N SER A 18 -3.93 4.16 -14.87
CA SER A 18 -3.75 3.64 -16.23
C SER A 18 -3.13 2.24 -16.19
N ASP A 19 -3.20 1.53 -17.31
CA ASP A 19 -2.58 0.21 -17.44
C ASP A 19 -1.05 0.28 -17.31
N ASN A 20 -0.46 1.45 -17.55
CA ASN A 20 0.97 1.68 -17.38
C ASN A 20 1.23 2.20 -15.98
N LEU A 21 1.78 1.33 -15.13
CA LEU A 21 2.24 1.72 -13.80
C LEU A 21 3.51 2.54 -13.93
N GLU A 22 3.41 3.85 -13.74
CA GLU A 22 4.54 4.75 -13.90
C GLU A 22 5.54 4.65 -12.75
N LYS A 23 5.04 4.34 -11.55
CA LYS A 23 5.88 4.23 -10.36
C LYS A 23 5.59 2.93 -9.63
N VAL A 24 6.58 2.06 -9.67
CA VAL A 24 6.58 0.82 -8.90
C VAL A 24 7.74 0.92 -7.93
N LEU A 25 7.47 0.78 -6.65
CA LEU A 25 8.49 0.98 -5.64
C LEU A 25 8.33 0.04 -4.45
N LYS A 26 9.43 -0.12 -3.72
CA LYS A 26 9.44 -0.71 -2.39
C LYS A 26 10.22 0.21 -1.46
N CYS A 27 9.97 0.11 -0.17
CA CYS A 27 10.58 0.95 0.83
C CYS A 27 11.31 0.09 1.85
N ASN A 28 12.46 0.57 2.32
CA ASN A 28 13.27 -0.13 3.30
C ASN A 28 13.08 0.38 4.73
N CYS A 29 12.05 1.21 4.99
CA CYS A 29 11.75 1.67 6.34
C CYS A 29 11.35 0.50 7.24
N SER A 30 11.28 0.76 8.54
CA SER A 30 11.07 -0.30 9.55
C SER A 30 9.83 -1.14 9.29
N ILE A 31 8.73 -0.53 8.87
CA ILE A 31 7.48 -1.25 8.60
C ILE A 31 7.43 -1.82 7.19
N CYS A 32 7.82 -1.06 6.18
CA CYS A 32 7.74 -1.53 4.78
C CYS A 32 8.69 -2.68 4.51
N LYS A 33 9.85 -2.70 5.17
CA LYS A 33 10.78 -3.82 5.13
C LYS A 33 10.11 -5.11 5.60
N ARG A 34 9.28 -5.03 6.64
CA ARG A 34 8.57 -6.18 7.19
C ARG A 34 7.37 -6.59 6.35
N LYS A 35 6.68 -5.64 5.74
CA LYS A 35 5.60 -5.96 4.80
C LYS A 35 6.13 -6.73 3.59
N GLY A 36 7.32 -6.39 3.10
CA GLY A 36 7.89 -6.99 1.90
C GLY A 36 7.11 -6.71 0.64
N ALA A 37 6.28 -5.68 0.62
CA ALA A 37 5.38 -5.39 -0.48
C ALA A 37 6.01 -4.52 -1.54
N ILE A 38 5.68 -4.78 -2.79
CA ILE A 38 5.90 -3.86 -3.91
C ILE A 38 4.63 -3.04 -4.05
N MET A 39 4.77 -1.73 -4.18
CA MET A 39 3.64 -0.81 -4.15
C MET A 39 3.70 0.22 -5.26
N SER A 40 2.56 0.85 -5.51
CA SER A 40 2.46 2.03 -6.34
C SER A 40 1.66 3.08 -5.58
N MET A 41 1.61 4.29 -6.11
CA MET A 41 1.00 5.43 -5.41
C MET A 41 -0.04 6.10 -6.30
N VAL A 42 -1.13 6.55 -5.69
CA VAL A 42 -2.14 7.41 -6.33
C VAL A 42 -2.54 8.49 -5.35
N LYS A 43 -3.23 9.52 -5.85
CA LYS A 43 -3.88 10.49 -4.97
C LYS A 43 -4.98 9.81 -4.16
N ASN A 44 -5.29 10.29 -2.96
CA ASN A 44 -6.34 9.70 -2.13
C ASN A 44 -7.67 9.60 -2.86
N GLU A 45 -8.02 10.59 -3.67
CA GLU A 45 -9.25 10.62 -4.45
C GLU A 45 -9.34 9.53 -5.53
N ASP A 46 -8.20 8.95 -5.92
CA ASP A 46 -8.11 7.89 -6.93
C ASP A 46 -8.13 6.48 -6.31
N PHE A 47 -8.27 6.38 -5.00
CA PHE A 47 -8.36 5.12 -4.27
C PHE A 47 -9.65 5.06 -3.47
N LYS A 48 -10.48 4.05 -3.71
CA LYS A 48 -11.78 3.93 -3.04
C LYS A 48 -12.02 2.52 -2.56
N ILE A 49 -12.29 2.38 -1.26
CA ILE A 49 -12.75 1.10 -0.69
C ILE A 49 -14.22 0.90 -1.10
N VAL A 50 -14.50 -0.19 -1.77
CA VAL A 50 -15.86 -0.51 -2.25
C VAL A 50 -16.48 -1.68 -1.50
N LYS A 51 -15.71 -2.44 -0.73
CA LYS A 51 -16.19 -3.54 0.08
C LYS A 51 -15.31 -3.74 1.30
N GLY A 52 -15.92 -4.02 2.43
CA GLY A 52 -15.21 -4.48 3.62
C GLY A 52 -14.50 -3.39 4.42
N GLU A 53 -14.93 -2.14 4.31
CA GLU A 53 -14.32 -1.04 5.08
C GLU A 53 -14.30 -1.34 6.58
N ASP A 54 -15.33 -2.01 7.10
CA ASP A 54 -15.44 -2.42 8.50
C ASP A 54 -14.45 -3.52 8.90
N LYS A 55 -13.84 -4.19 7.92
CA LYS A 55 -12.81 -5.23 8.13
C LYS A 55 -11.40 -4.67 8.09
N LEU A 56 -11.22 -3.43 7.65
CA LEU A 56 -9.91 -2.78 7.66
C LEU A 56 -9.48 -2.47 9.07
N LYS A 57 -8.21 -2.71 9.35
CA LYS A 57 -7.58 -2.33 10.60
C LYS A 57 -6.49 -1.32 10.34
N LEU A 58 -6.43 -0.29 11.19
CA LEU A 58 -5.42 0.77 11.13
C LEU A 58 -4.31 0.47 12.11
N TYR A 59 -3.07 0.57 11.64
CA TYR A 59 -1.88 0.54 12.48
C TYR A 59 -1.10 1.85 12.30
N GLN A 60 -0.75 2.47 13.41
CA GLN A 60 0.08 3.67 13.45
C GLN A 60 1.14 3.53 14.53
N PHE A 61 2.28 4.16 14.33
CA PHE A 61 3.39 4.10 15.27
C PHE A 61 4.18 5.41 15.25
N HIS A 62 5.03 5.60 16.23
CA HIS A 62 5.94 6.75 16.41
C HIS A 62 5.21 8.08 16.26
N SER A 63 5.41 8.83 15.17
CA SER A 63 4.78 10.13 14.92
C SER A 63 3.28 10.04 14.66
N LYS A 64 2.78 8.85 14.28
CA LYS A 64 1.38 8.60 13.91
C LYS A 64 0.87 9.48 12.76
N ILE A 65 1.78 9.95 11.90
CA ILE A 65 1.44 10.68 10.69
C ILE A 65 1.00 9.70 9.60
N ALA A 66 1.79 8.64 9.40
CA ALA A 66 1.44 7.60 8.43
C ALA A 66 0.30 6.73 8.97
N LYS A 67 -0.55 6.26 8.04
CA LYS A 67 -1.64 5.34 8.34
C LYS A 67 -1.44 4.08 7.52
N HIS A 68 -1.37 2.93 8.19
CA HIS A 68 -1.18 1.64 7.53
C HIS A 68 -2.41 0.78 7.74
N TYR A 69 -2.96 0.26 6.64
CA TYR A 69 -4.20 -0.50 6.67
C TYR A 69 -3.97 -1.93 6.23
N PHE A 70 -4.66 -2.86 6.88
CA PHE A 70 -4.63 -4.26 6.53
C PHE A 70 -5.99 -4.91 6.81
N CYS A 71 -6.23 -6.06 6.16
CA CYS A 71 -7.44 -6.83 6.41
C CYS A 71 -7.36 -7.49 7.79
N SER A 72 -8.37 -7.27 8.64
CA SER A 72 -8.38 -7.88 9.97
C SER A 72 -8.62 -9.38 9.94
N ASN A 73 -9.15 -9.91 8.83
CA ASN A 73 -9.42 -11.33 8.68
C ASN A 73 -8.21 -12.14 8.17
N CYS A 74 -7.57 -11.67 7.08
CA CYS A 74 -6.43 -12.41 6.52
C CYS A 74 -5.07 -11.77 6.84
N GLY A 75 -5.05 -10.58 7.43
CA GLY A 75 -3.81 -9.90 7.82
C GLY A 75 -3.03 -9.24 6.69
N ILE A 76 -3.52 -9.30 5.46
CA ILE A 76 -2.79 -8.76 4.31
C ILE A 76 -2.84 -7.23 4.29
N TYR A 77 -1.67 -6.62 4.19
CA TYR A 77 -1.54 -5.19 3.94
C TYR A 77 -2.20 -4.83 2.61
N THR A 78 -3.09 -3.84 2.63
CA THR A 78 -3.81 -3.39 1.43
C THR A 78 -3.29 -2.05 0.93
N HIS A 79 -3.22 -1.06 1.80
CA HIS A 79 -2.81 0.30 1.43
C HIS A 79 -2.32 1.09 2.63
N HIS A 80 -1.77 2.26 2.36
CA HIS A 80 -1.32 3.17 3.42
C HIS A 80 -1.31 4.61 2.93
N ASN A 81 -1.30 5.55 3.87
CA ASN A 81 -1.03 6.95 3.59
C ASN A 81 0.37 7.25 4.14
N PRO A 82 1.35 7.60 3.29
CA PRO A 82 2.72 7.76 3.75
C PRO A 82 2.93 9.04 4.56
N ARG A 83 3.89 9.00 5.49
CA ARG A 83 4.24 10.16 6.31
C ARG A 83 4.78 11.34 5.49
N ALA A 84 5.47 11.05 4.39
CA ALA A 84 6.05 12.08 3.53
C ALA A 84 5.00 12.85 2.74
N ASN A 85 3.86 12.21 2.43
CA ASN A 85 2.79 12.83 1.67
C ASN A 85 1.43 12.19 2.00
N PRO A 86 0.75 12.66 3.07
CA PRO A 86 -0.55 12.07 3.47
C PRO A 86 -1.68 12.24 2.46
N ALA A 87 -1.50 13.10 1.45
CA ALA A 87 -2.47 13.28 0.36
C ALA A 87 -2.43 12.15 -0.67
N MET A 88 -1.47 11.24 -0.56
CA MET A 88 -1.30 10.10 -1.44
C MET A 88 -1.70 8.80 -0.75
N THR A 89 -2.06 7.81 -1.55
CA THR A 89 -2.30 6.44 -1.09
C THR A 89 -1.35 5.50 -1.79
N GLY A 90 -0.53 4.80 -1.01
CA GLY A 90 0.26 3.69 -1.49
C GLY A 90 -0.54 2.40 -1.38
N PHE A 91 -0.47 1.55 -2.38
CA PHE A 91 -1.25 0.31 -2.38
C PHE A 91 -0.40 -0.88 -2.78
N ASN A 92 -0.79 -2.04 -2.26
CA ASN A 92 -0.08 -3.29 -2.45
C ASN A 92 -0.36 -3.88 -3.83
N LEU A 93 0.62 -3.85 -4.72
CA LEU A 93 0.48 -4.41 -6.07
C LEU A 93 0.21 -5.92 -6.04
N GLY A 94 0.64 -6.62 -4.99
CA GLY A 94 0.36 -8.04 -4.83
C GLY A 94 -1.12 -8.36 -4.65
N CYS A 95 -1.94 -7.35 -4.30
CA CYS A 95 -3.38 -7.50 -4.16
C CYS A 95 -4.15 -7.25 -5.47
N ILE A 96 -3.46 -6.96 -6.57
CA ILE A 96 -4.07 -6.80 -7.89
C ILE A 96 -3.79 -8.04 -8.70
N ASP A 97 -4.81 -8.88 -8.92
CA ASP A 97 -4.62 -10.22 -9.51
C ASP A 97 -4.01 -10.20 -10.91
N GLU A 98 -4.29 -9.17 -11.69
CA GLU A 98 -3.75 -9.04 -13.06
C GLU A 98 -2.28 -8.61 -13.11
N ILE A 99 -1.66 -8.29 -11.95
CA ILE A 99 -0.26 -7.90 -11.86
C ILE A 99 0.54 -9.01 -11.19
N ASN A 100 1.56 -9.52 -11.87
CA ASN A 100 2.51 -10.46 -11.28
C ASN A 100 3.74 -9.69 -10.79
N THR A 101 3.81 -9.46 -9.49
CA THR A 101 4.90 -8.68 -8.90
C THR A 101 6.27 -9.35 -9.04
N PHE A 102 6.31 -10.66 -9.24
CA PHE A 102 7.57 -11.38 -9.44
C PHE A 102 8.19 -11.12 -10.81
N GLU A 103 7.42 -10.61 -11.77
CA GLU A 103 7.90 -10.27 -13.11
C GLU A 103 8.28 -8.80 -13.26
N LEU A 104 8.05 -7.99 -12.23
CA LEU A 104 8.36 -6.56 -12.27
C LEU A 104 9.87 -6.33 -12.22
N GLU A 105 10.35 -5.51 -13.15
CA GLU A 105 11.75 -5.09 -13.22
C GLU A 105 11.88 -3.62 -12.83
N ASN A 106 13.08 -3.20 -12.47
CA ASN A 106 13.39 -1.79 -12.18
C ASN A 106 12.53 -1.19 -11.07
N VAL A 107 12.24 -1.99 -10.04
CA VAL A 107 11.50 -1.52 -8.87
C VAL A 107 12.39 -0.54 -8.10
N ALA A 108 11.95 0.71 -7.99
CA ALA A 108 12.68 1.73 -7.23
C ALA A 108 12.65 1.41 -5.74
N VAL A 109 13.75 1.73 -5.05
CA VAL A 109 13.84 1.56 -3.60
C VAL A 109 13.81 2.94 -2.94
N ASN A 110 12.79 3.17 -2.11
CA ASN A 110 12.71 4.37 -1.29
C ASN A 110 13.50 4.14 0.00
N ASP A 111 14.45 5.04 0.29
CA ASP A 111 15.30 4.93 1.48
C ASP A 111 14.60 5.49 2.72
N GLY A 112 13.58 4.79 3.19
CA GLY A 112 12.82 5.19 4.37
C GLY A 112 13.56 4.95 5.68
N GLN A 113 14.53 4.02 5.71
CA GLN A 113 15.26 3.69 6.94
C GLN A 113 16.09 4.88 7.46
N ASN A 114 16.51 5.78 6.57
CA ASN A 114 17.26 6.98 6.94
C ASN A 114 16.38 8.20 7.16
N HIS A 115 15.06 8.03 7.10
CA HIS A 115 14.13 9.13 7.41
C HIS A 115 14.14 9.41 8.92
N PRO A 116 14.17 10.71 9.33
CA PRO A 116 14.20 11.06 10.76
C PRO A 116 13.05 10.49 11.58
N LEU A 117 11.91 10.21 10.95
CA LEU A 117 10.73 9.65 11.60
C LEU A 117 10.66 8.13 11.52
N ASP A 118 11.68 7.44 11.01
CA ASP A 118 11.68 5.97 10.93
C ASP A 118 12.12 5.36 12.26
N ASN A 119 11.25 5.48 13.26
CA ASN A 119 11.49 4.97 14.60
C ASN A 119 10.21 4.31 15.12
N LYS A 120 10.37 3.26 15.90
CA LYS A 120 9.23 2.52 16.46
C LYS A 120 8.65 3.18 17.69
#